data_fc51f1284526c898f93dd37b0b46f7c7
#
_entry.id   fc51f1284526c898f93dd37b0b46f7c7
#
_cell.length_a   1.000
_cell.length_b   1.000
_cell.length_c   1.000
_cell.angle_alpha   90.00
_cell.angle_beta   90.00
_cell.angle_gamma   90.00
#
_symmetry.space_group_name_H-M   'P 1'
#
loop_
_entity.id
_entity.type
_entity.pdbx_description
1 polymer ?
#
loop_
_entity_poly.entity_id
_entity_poly.type
_entity_poly.pdbx_seq_one_letter_code
_entity_poly.pdbx_strand_id
1 'polypeptide(L)'
;MKLSDLKSSGHWPTLLSSFLYFDFSFMTWVTLGPLMVYIAKELNIPVGDKFTLVAIPILAGAILRVPMGIFCDHVGAKVTGCVAQLIVIAGVAYTWLVGLHSVLEVELIGIILGLAGASFSVALPQASKWYPPHMQGIVMGIAGAGNVGTALDALIIPSVAEHVGWQAAIGCLLIPLIPTFLFYAIVSKEAPVPRNPVTWAKYKAVLTDIDSLWFMFFYFITFGGFVGLANSLSLYFNIQYHVSGVAAGLMVAIVVSFGSFFRPVGGAVADRIGGIKTLMALFCVVAVSYAVAAFLPAGPAPEVAGGGAVAGWTFANLPSEAIRALVLFSIGVLCLGMGNGAVFQLIPQRFKGEIGTMTGLVGCFGGIGGFFLAKALGTSKEMTGDFTDGFLFFSALVLVGLVSLVSVKKRWRTTWGAASGARI
;
A
#
# COMPACT_ATOMS: atom_id res chain seq x y z
N MET A 1 15.93 -4.65 -23.79
CA MET A 1 15.11 -5.84 -23.59
C MET A 1 13.77 -5.60 -24.24
N LYS A 2 13.32 -6.47 -25.12
CA LYS A 2 12.04 -6.33 -25.83
C LYS A 2 10.95 -7.10 -25.04
N LEU A 3 9.69 -6.67 -25.17
CA LEU A 3 8.54 -7.40 -24.58
C LEU A 3 8.46 -8.87 -25.07
N SER A 4 9.02 -9.17 -26.25
CA SER A 4 9.19 -10.52 -26.78
C SER A 4 10.00 -11.42 -25.87
N ASP A 5 11.00 -10.88 -25.16
CA ASP A 5 11.90 -11.63 -24.30
C ASP A 5 11.17 -12.17 -23.07
N LEU A 6 10.14 -11.46 -22.56
CA LEU A 6 9.28 -11.94 -21.47
C LEU A 6 8.45 -13.17 -21.87
N LYS A 7 8.05 -13.28 -23.13
CA LYS A 7 7.26 -14.42 -23.62
C LYS A 7 8.09 -15.68 -23.81
N SER A 8 9.37 -15.52 -24.17
CA SER A 8 10.27 -16.64 -24.46
C SER A 8 11.04 -17.14 -23.24
N SER A 9 11.24 -16.30 -22.22
CA SER A 9 12.12 -16.62 -21.08
C SER A 9 11.37 -17.15 -19.85
N GLY A 10 10.03 -17.15 -19.86
CA GLY A 10 9.21 -17.59 -18.74
C GLY A 10 7.75 -17.80 -19.11
N HIS A 11 6.91 -18.05 -18.12
CA HIS A 11 5.46 -18.24 -18.33
C HIS A 11 4.71 -16.93 -18.17
N TRP A 12 4.66 -16.11 -19.25
CA TRP A 12 4.03 -14.80 -19.24
C TRP A 12 2.54 -14.81 -18.80
N PRO A 13 1.72 -15.87 -19.05
CA PRO A 13 0.35 -15.89 -18.56
C PRO A 13 0.27 -15.95 -17.02
N THR A 14 1.24 -16.63 -16.36
CA THR A 14 1.34 -16.59 -14.89
C THR A 14 1.76 -15.21 -14.40
N LEU A 15 2.68 -14.52 -15.09
CA LEU A 15 3.05 -13.16 -14.74
C LEU A 15 1.86 -12.22 -14.82
N LEU A 16 1.08 -12.28 -15.91
CA LEU A 16 -0.11 -11.44 -16.08
C LEU A 16 -1.19 -11.77 -15.05
N SER A 17 -1.45 -13.06 -14.80
CA SER A 17 -2.45 -13.45 -13.80
C SER A 17 -2.04 -13.06 -12.37
N SER A 18 -0.74 -13.12 -12.04
CA SER A 18 -0.22 -12.66 -10.75
C SER A 18 -0.33 -11.14 -10.60
N PHE A 19 -0.07 -10.39 -11.68
CA PHE A 19 -0.26 -8.93 -11.69
C PHE A 19 -1.74 -8.57 -11.44
N LEU A 20 -2.68 -9.15 -12.20
CA LEU A 20 -4.11 -8.87 -12.03
C LEU A 20 -4.63 -9.30 -10.65
N TYR A 21 -4.18 -10.47 -10.17
CA TYR A 21 -4.51 -10.94 -8.82
C TYR A 21 -4.07 -9.93 -7.76
N PHE A 22 -2.84 -9.43 -7.87
CA PHE A 22 -2.30 -8.44 -6.94
C PHE A 22 -3.03 -7.09 -7.05
N ASP A 23 -3.26 -6.60 -8.26
CA ASP A 23 -3.86 -5.30 -8.52
C ASP A 23 -5.29 -5.20 -7.98
N PHE A 24 -6.17 -6.14 -8.33
CA PHE A 24 -7.54 -6.13 -7.84
C PHE A 24 -7.67 -6.56 -6.37
N SER A 25 -6.72 -7.34 -5.84
CA SER A 25 -6.64 -7.58 -4.40
C SER A 25 -6.27 -6.30 -3.66
N PHE A 26 -5.33 -5.51 -4.16
CA PHE A 26 -4.95 -4.22 -3.55
C PHE A 26 -6.07 -3.18 -3.66
N MET A 27 -6.80 -3.14 -4.79
CA MET A 27 -8.03 -2.36 -4.91
C MET A 27 -8.98 -2.68 -3.75
N THR A 28 -9.26 -3.97 -3.54
CA THR A 28 -10.16 -4.44 -2.49
C THR A 28 -9.63 -4.16 -1.08
N TRP A 29 -8.32 -4.25 -0.87
CA TRP A 29 -7.68 -4.05 0.42
C TRP A 29 -7.87 -2.64 0.97
N VAL A 30 -7.83 -1.62 0.12
CA VAL A 30 -7.88 -0.21 0.54
C VAL A 30 -9.29 0.37 0.56
N THR A 31 -10.28 -0.37 0.10
CA THR A 31 -11.64 0.14 -0.18
C THR A 31 -12.35 0.75 1.04
N LEU A 32 -12.02 0.31 2.27
CA LEU A 32 -12.59 0.93 3.47
C LEU A 32 -12.13 2.38 3.66
N GLY A 33 -10.95 2.76 3.15
CA GLY A 33 -10.46 4.13 3.22
C GLY A 33 -11.41 5.14 2.55
N PRO A 34 -11.60 5.07 1.23
CA PRO A 34 -12.53 5.94 0.51
C PRO A 34 -13.98 5.82 0.95
N LEU A 35 -14.43 4.63 1.37
CA LEU A 35 -15.80 4.40 1.82
C LEU A 35 -16.08 4.86 3.24
N MET A 36 -15.07 5.10 4.07
CA MET A 36 -15.27 5.44 5.48
C MET A 36 -16.05 6.74 5.68
N VAL A 37 -16.01 7.66 4.72
CA VAL A 37 -16.85 8.87 4.73
C VAL A 37 -18.34 8.52 4.76
N TYR A 38 -18.75 7.49 4.01
CA TYR A 38 -20.14 7.03 3.91
C TYR A 38 -20.52 6.10 5.07
N ILE A 39 -19.68 5.13 5.40
CA ILE A 39 -19.87 4.17 6.50
C ILE A 39 -20.02 4.92 7.82
N ALA A 40 -19.14 5.88 8.08
CA ALA A 40 -19.13 6.62 9.33
C ALA A 40 -20.37 7.52 9.51
N LYS A 41 -20.96 8.00 8.43
CA LYS A 41 -22.20 8.76 8.44
C LYS A 41 -23.39 7.88 8.79
N GLU A 42 -23.47 6.67 8.21
CA GLU A 42 -24.57 5.74 8.44
C GLU A 42 -24.53 5.12 9.83
N LEU A 43 -23.35 4.69 10.28
CA LEU A 43 -23.16 4.03 11.58
C LEU A 43 -22.83 5.01 12.74
N ASN A 44 -22.84 6.31 12.49
CA ASN A 44 -22.53 7.37 13.47
C ASN A 44 -21.18 7.16 14.18
N ILE A 45 -20.12 6.82 13.44
CA ILE A 45 -18.81 6.47 13.98
C ILE A 45 -18.04 7.74 14.41
N PRO A 46 -17.50 7.80 15.64
CA PRO A 46 -16.63 8.89 16.11
C PRO A 46 -15.38 9.06 15.24
N VAL A 47 -14.81 10.27 15.22
CA VAL A 47 -13.69 10.60 14.30
C VAL A 47 -12.45 9.73 14.57
N GLY A 48 -12.09 9.51 15.83
CA GLY A 48 -10.93 8.66 16.20
C GLY A 48 -11.07 7.23 15.70
N ASP A 49 -12.29 6.66 15.82
CA ASP A 49 -12.60 5.29 15.40
C ASP A 49 -12.59 5.14 13.86
N LYS A 50 -12.96 6.17 13.09
CA LYS A 50 -12.88 6.14 11.63
C LYS A 50 -11.48 5.78 11.13
N PHE A 51 -10.46 6.45 11.68
CA PHE A 51 -9.06 6.18 11.33
C PHE A 51 -8.58 4.81 11.83
N THR A 52 -9.11 4.34 12.95
CA THR A 52 -8.83 2.99 13.44
C THR A 52 -9.40 1.94 12.50
N LEU A 53 -10.64 2.09 12.06
CA LEU A 53 -11.31 1.15 11.16
C LEU A 53 -10.61 1.05 9.79
N VAL A 54 -10.15 2.17 9.22
CA VAL A 54 -9.37 2.12 7.96
C VAL A 54 -7.96 1.55 8.17
N ALA A 55 -7.44 1.57 9.39
CA ALA A 55 -6.14 1.01 9.73
C ALA A 55 -6.18 -0.53 9.91
N ILE A 56 -7.32 -1.11 10.33
CA ILE A 56 -7.48 -2.56 10.56
C ILE A 56 -7.13 -3.40 9.32
N PRO A 57 -7.65 -3.15 8.12
CA PRO A 57 -7.25 -3.89 6.93
C PRO A 57 -5.75 -3.82 6.66
N ILE A 58 -5.14 -2.66 6.93
CA ILE A 58 -3.70 -2.45 6.71
C ILE A 58 -2.90 -3.36 7.64
N LEU A 59 -3.24 -3.38 8.94
CA LEU A 59 -2.59 -4.23 9.93
C LEU A 59 -2.81 -5.71 9.65
N ALA A 60 -4.06 -6.09 9.38
CA ALA A 60 -4.39 -7.47 9.04
C ALA A 60 -3.63 -7.95 7.80
N GLY A 61 -3.59 -7.13 6.74
CA GLY A 61 -2.82 -7.44 5.54
C GLY A 61 -1.32 -7.54 5.81
N ALA A 62 -0.78 -6.69 6.68
CA ALA A 62 0.61 -6.76 7.09
C ALA A 62 0.94 -8.07 7.80
N ILE A 63 0.18 -8.43 8.81
CA ILE A 63 0.39 -9.66 9.61
C ILE A 63 0.19 -10.91 8.74
N LEU A 64 -0.87 -10.94 7.93
CA LEU A 64 -1.21 -12.09 7.10
C LEU A 64 -0.19 -12.37 5.97
N ARG A 65 0.68 -11.41 5.61
CA ARG A 65 1.77 -11.65 4.65
C ARG A 65 2.72 -12.76 5.07
N VAL A 66 2.98 -12.89 6.37
CA VAL A 66 3.89 -13.93 6.87
C VAL A 66 3.29 -15.33 6.73
N PRO A 67 2.11 -15.66 7.30
CA PRO A 67 1.51 -16.97 7.11
C PRO A 67 1.21 -17.27 5.64
N MET A 68 0.77 -16.28 4.84
CA MET A 68 0.54 -16.49 3.40
C MET A 68 1.83 -16.87 2.66
N GLY A 69 2.96 -16.23 2.97
CA GLY A 69 4.26 -16.63 2.44
C GLY A 69 4.65 -18.06 2.82
N ILE A 70 4.43 -18.44 4.09
CA ILE A 70 4.68 -19.81 4.58
C ILE A 70 3.79 -20.81 3.83
N PHE A 71 2.50 -20.53 3.68
CA PHE A 71 1.59 -21.40 2.92
C PHE A 71 2.02 -21.53 1.45
N CYS A 72 2.46 -20.44 0.81
CA CYS A 72 3.01 -20.50 -0.55
C CYS A 72 4.18 -21.47 -0.69
N ASP A 73 5.06 -21.49 0.30
CA ASP A 73 6.23 -22.39 0.26
C ASP A 73 5.85 -23.87 0.48
N HIS A 74 4.77 -24.16 1.20
CA HIS A 74 4.34 -25.53 1.51
C HIS A 74 3.35 -26.08 0.47
N VAL A 75 2.25 -25.36 0.20
CA VAL A 75 1.18 -25.86 -0.69
C VAL A 75 1.24 -25.28 -2.10
N GLY A 76 2.03 -24.21 -2.29
CA GLY A 76 2.20 -23.52 -3.57
C GLY A 76 1.43 -22.22 -3.66
N ALA A 77 1.93 -21.32 -4.52
CA ALA A 77 1.40 -19.98 -4.67
C ALA A 77 0.00 -19.99 -5.28
N LYS A 78 -0.26 -20.83 -6.28
CA LYS A 78 -1.57 -20.93 -6.94
C LYS A 78 -2.68 -21.32 -5.96
N VAL A 79 -2.46 -22.38 -5.18
CA VAL A 79 -3.47 -22.85 -4.21
C VAL A 79 -3.70 -21.80 -3.12
N THR A 80 -2.62 -21.26 -2.56
CA THR A 80 -2.69 -20.23 -1.53
C THR A 80 -3.44 -18.99 -2.03
N GLY A 81 -3.13 -18.52 -3.24
CA GLY A 81 -3.81 -17.37 -3.86
C GLY A 81 -5.30 -17.63 -4.13
N CYS A 82 -5.64 -18.80 -4.66
CA CYS A 82 -7.04 -19.15 -4.93
C CYS A 82 -7.86 -19.21 -3.62
N VAL A 83 -7.34 -19.85 -2.56
CA VAL A 83 -8.04 -19.95 -1.28
C VAL A 83 -8.24 -18.56 -0.67
N ALA A 84 -7.18 -17.75 -0.63
CA ALA A 84 -7.25 -16.40 -0.10
C ALA A 84 -8.27 -15.54 -0.86
N GLN A 85 -8.25 -15.59 -2.19
CA GLN A 85 -9.16 -14.81 -3.02
C GLN A 85 -10.61 -15.26 -2.88
N LEU A 86 -10.88 -16.58 -2.71
CA LEU A 86 -12.22 -17.08 -2.42
C LEU A 86 -12.77 -16.56 -1.08
N ILE A 87 -11.93 -16.50 -0.04
CA ILE A 87 -12.34 -15.94 1.27
C ILE A 87 -12.69 -14.46 1.12
N VAL A 88 -11.89 -13.70 0.37
CA VAL A 88 -12.15 -12.27 0.11
C VAL A 88 -13.44 -12.10 -0.69
N ILE A 89 -13.64 -12.86 -1.77
CA ILE A 89 -14.88 -12.84 -2.57
C ILE A 89 -16.09 -13.15 -1.69
N ALA A 90 -16.00 -14.16 -0.82
CA ALA A 90 -17.10 -14.51 0.10
C ALA A 90 -17.41 -13.37 1.08
N GLY A 91 -16.37 -12.70 1.64
CA GLY A 91 -16.56 -11.55 2.53
C GLY A 91 -17.19 -10.35 1.83
N VAL A 92 -16.73 -10.03 0.61
CA VAL A 92 -17.30 -8.95 -0.22
C VAL A 92 -18.75 -9.26 -0.59
N ALA A 93 -19.04 -10.51 -0.99
CA ALA A 93 -20.40 -10.95 -1.32
C ALA A 93 -21.32 -10.90 -0.09
N TYR A 94 -20.84 -11.32 1.09
CA TYR A 94 -21.58 -11.22 2.34
C TYR A 94 -21.94 -9.75 2.65
N THR A 95 -20.99 -8.84 2.56
CA THR A 95 -21.21 -7.41 2.79
C THR A 95 -22.28 -6.84 1.86
N TRP A 96 -22.26 -7.25 0.58
CA TRP A 96 -23.25 -6.79 -0.40
C TRP A 96 -24.64 -7.37 -0.16
N LEU A 97 -24.74 -8.69 0.12
CA LEU A 97 -26.02 -9.39 0.18
C LEU A 97 -26.72 -9.26 1.55
N VAL A 98 -25.95 -9.25 2.63
CA VAL A 98 -26.48 -9.21 4.00
C VAL A 98 -26.37 -7.81 4.60
N GLY A 99 -25.35 -7.05 4.23
CA GLY A 99 -25.03 -5.75 4.79
C GLY A 99 -24.18 -5.85 6.06
N LEU A 100 -23.70 -4.69 6.52
CA LEU A 100 -23.01 -4.53 7.80
C LEU A 100 -23.76 -3.48 8.61
N HIS A 101 -24.08 -3.80 9.85
CA HIS A 101 -24.97 -3.00 10.70
C HIS A 101 -24.30 -2.54 12.00
N SER A 102 -23.05 -2.96 12.23
CA SER A 102 -22.30 -2.63 13.44
C SER A 102 -20.82 -2.35 13.15
N VAL A 103 -20.18 -1.61 14.05
CA VAL A 103 -18.73 -1.33 13.98
C VAL A 103 -17.93 -2.62 14.00
N LEU A 104 -18.33 -3.60 14.82
CA LEU A 104 -17.66 -4.91 14.89
C LEU A 104 -17.69 -5.65 13.54
N GLU A 105 -18.79 -5.60 12.80
CA GLU A 105 -18.87 -6.21 11.46
C GLU A 105 -17.96 -5.52 10.48
N VAL A 106 -17.81 -4.18 10.57
CA VAL A 106 -16.84 -3.41 9.75
C VAL A 106 -15.41 -3.81 10.12
N GLU A 107 -15.09 -4.05 11.37
CA GLU A 107 -13.78 -4.56 11.80
C GLU A 107 -13.50 -5.95 11.23
N LEU A 108 -14.46 -6.86 11.33
CA LEU A 108 -14.33 -8.23 10.83
C LEU A 108 -14.14 -8.27 9.32
N ILE A 109 -14.93 -7.52 8.56
CA ILE A 109 -14.70 -7.41 7.12
C ILE A 109 -13.35 -6.77 6.83
N GLY A 110 -12.91 -5.79 7.62
CA GLY A 110 -11.58 -5.19 7.51
C GLY A 110 -10.46 -6.22 7.60
N ILE A 111 -10.57 -7.22 8.49
CA ILE A 111 -9.61 -8.33 8.59
C ILE A 111 -9.64 -9.20 7.33
N ILE A 112 -10.83 -9.51 6.80
CA ILE A 112 -10.99 -10.28 5.56
C ILE A 112 -10.38 -9.52 4.37
N LEU A 113 -10.65 -8.21 4.26
CA LEU A 113 -10.02 -7.37 3.24
C LEU A 113 -8.50 -7.29 3.42
N GLY A 114 -8.00 -7.39 4.66
CA GLY A 114 -6.58 -7.53 4.94
C GLY A 114 -5.94 -8.74 4.25
N LEU A 115 -6.67 -9.85 4.12
CA LEU A 115 -6.17 -11.02 3.38
C LEU A 115 -5.89 -10.68 1.90
N ALA A 116 -6.69 -9.80 1.30
CA ALA A 116 -6.41 -9.27 -0.04
C ALA A 116 -5.08 -8.47 -0.07
N GLY A 117 -4.77 -7.70 0.98
CA GLY A 117 -3.49 -7.00 1.13
C GLY A 117 -2.28 -7.92 1.29
N ALA A 118 -2.49 -9.17 1.71
CA ALA A 118 -1.45 -10.18 1.81
C ALA A 118 -1.12 -10.85 0.45
N SER A 119 -1.89 -10.60 -0.62
CA SER A 119 -1.65 -11.10 -1.99
C SER A 119 -0.25 -10.81 -2.53
N PHE A 120 0.38 -9.75 -2.05
CA PHE A 120 1.77 -9.39 -2.33
C PHE A 120 2.74 -10.56 -2.07
N SER A 121 2.55 -11.30 -0.98
CA SER A 121 3.40 -12.44 -0.60
C SER A 121 3.19 -13.68 -1.47
N VAL A 122 2.13 -13.70 -2.28
CA VAL A 122 1.80 -14.78 -3.21
C VAL A 122 2.23 -14.42 -4.63
N ALA A 123 1.75 -13.27 -5.12
CA ALA A 123 1.87 -12.86 -6.51
C ALA A 123 3.33 -12.63 -6.95
N LEU A 124 4.12 -11.92 -6.13
CA LEU A 124 5.49 -11.58 -6.48
C LEU A 124 6.41 -12.80 -6.55
N PRO A 125 6.46 -13.68 -5.53
CA PRO A 125 7.26 -14.90 -5.61
C PRO A 125 6.81 -15.83 -6.72
N GLN A 126 5.49 -15.94 -6.99
CA GLN A 126 4.98 -16.75 -8.07
C GLN A 126 5.47 -16.27 -9.42
N ALA A 127 5.36 -14.99 -9.70
CA ALA A 127 5.85 -14.40 -10.94
C ALA A 127 7.37 -14.56 -11.08
N SER A 128 8.13 -14.25 -10.04
CA SER A 128 9.60 -14.25 -10.10
C SER A 128 10.20 -15.63 -10.34
N LYS A 129 9.64 -16.71 -9.77
CA LYS A 129 10.13 -18.08 -9.90
C LYS A 129 10.10 -18.61 -11.34
N TRP A 130 9.34 -18.00 -12.25
CA TRP A 130 9.27 -18.40 -13.66
C TRP A 130 10.38 -17.81 -14.53
N TYR A 131 11.11 -16.80 -14.03
CA TYR A 131 12.06 -16.05 -14.84
C TYR A 131 13.49 -16.13 -14.31
N PRO A 132 14.50 -16.07 -15.21
CA PRO A 132 15.89 -16.12 -14.81
C PRO A 132 16.29 -14.88 -13.98
N PRO A 133 17.37 -14.98 -13.17
CA PRO A 133 17.78 -13.94 -12.24
C PRO A 133 17.98 -12.56 -12.85
N HIS A 134 18.47 -12.47 -14.09
CA HIS A 134 18.73 -11.21 -14.79
C HIS A 134 17.45 -10.50 -15.23
N MET A 135 16.28 -11.17 -15.20
CA MET A 135 14.98 -10.60 -15.56
C MET A 135 14.10 -10.29 -14.34
N GLN A 136 14.48 -10.73 -13.16
CA GLN A 136 13.63 -10.62 -11.96
C GLN A 136 13.27 -9.18 -11.60
N GLY A 137 14.17 -8.21 -11.84
CA GLY A 137 13.87 -6.79 -11.60
C GLY A 137 12.67 -6.29 -12.40
N ILE A 138 12.59 -6.63 -13.70
CA ILE A 138 11.48 -6.26 -14.57
C ILE A 138 10.22 -7.03 -14.20
N VAL A 139 10.34 -8.34 -13.99
CA VAL A 139 9.22 -9.22 -13.64
C VAL A 139 8.59 -8.80 -12.32
N MET A 140 9.39 -8.54 -11.29
CA MET A 140 8.92 -8.04 -10.00
C MET A 140 8.40 -6.60 -10.10
N GLY A 141 8.95 -5.80 -11.02
CA GLY A 141 8.43 -4.47 -11.34
C GLY A 141 7.04 -4.54 -11.95
N ILE A 142 6.80 -5.42 -12.91
CA ILE A 142 5.48 -5.64 -13.53
C ILE A 142 4.51 -6.21 -12.48
N ALA A 143 4.88 -7.31 -11.82
CA ALA A 143 4.02 -7.90 -10.79
C ALA A 143 3.74 -6.92 -9.64
N GLY A 144 4.73 -6.09 -9.26
CA GLY A 144 4.59 -5.11 -8.20
C GLY A 144 3.90 -3.79 -8.62
N ALA A 145 3.62 -3.59 -9.90
CA ALA A 145 2.86 -2.45 -10.38
C ALA A 145 1.36 -2.52 -10.03
N GLY A 146 0.89 -3.64 -9.49
CA GLY A 146 -0.48 -3.83 -9.00
C GLY A 146 -0.93 -2.88 -7.88
N ASN A 147 -0.12 -1.90 -7.49
CA ASN A 147 -0.55 -0.79 -6.64
C ASN A 147 -1.49 0.20 -7.37
N VAL A 148 -1.65 0.10 -8.70
CA VAL A 148 -2.57 0.95 -9.48
C VAL A 148 -4.02 0.70 -9.08
N GLY A 149 -4.37 -0.53 -8.65
CA GLY A 149 -5.69 -0.86 -8.11
C GLY A 149 -6.13 0.06 -6.98
N THR A 150 -5.20 0.56 -6.16
CA THR A 150 -5.53 1.54 -5.10
C THR A 150 -6.03 2.87 -5.66
N ALA A 151 -5.50 3.30 -6.79
CA ALA A 151 -5.97 4.53 -7.46
C ALA A 151 -7.32 4.30 -8.15
N LEU A 152 -7.53 3.11 -8.74
CA LEU A 152 -8.82 2.73 -9.33
C LEU A 152 -9.92 2.68 -8.27
N ASP A 153 -9.62 2.14 -7.09
CA ASP A 153 -10.55 2.12 -5.95
C ASP A 153 -10.98 3.53 -5.56
N ALA A 154 -10.01 4.40 -5.28
CA ALA A 154 -10.27 5.77 -4.87
C ALA A 154 -11.02 6.59 -5.93
N LEU A 155 -10.82 6.29 -7.23
CA LEU A 155 -11.49 6.94 -8.36
C LEU A 155 -12.95 6.48 -8.51
N ILE A 156 -13.21 5.18 -8.39
CA ILE A 156 -14.48 4.57 -8.82
C ILE A 156 -15.43 4.38 -7.63
N ILE A 157 -14.93 3.83 -6.53
CA ILE A 157 -15.77 3.32 -5.43
C ILE A 157 -16.56 4.43 -4.72
N PRO A 158 -16.02 5.64 -4.43
CA PRO A 158 -16.81 6.72 -3.85
C PRO A 158 -17.98 7.17 -4.74
N SER A 159 -17.77 7.26 -6.06
CA SER A 159 -18.83 7.61 -7.00
C SER A 159 -19.94 6.57 -7.01
N VAL A 160 -19.60 5.28 -6.98
CA VAL A 160 -20.58 4.20 -6.88
C VAL A 160 -21.33 4.28 -5.55
N ALA A 161 -20.62 4.50 -4.43
CA ALA A 161 -21.21 4.59 -3.10
C ALA A 161 -22.23 5.74 -2.98
N GLU A 162 -21.98 6.86 -3.64
CA GLU A 162 -22.92 8.00 -3.65
C GLU A 162 -24.24 7.68 -4.34
N HIS A 163 -24.22 6.82 -5.36
CA HIS A 163 -25.43 6.50 -6.16
C HIS A 163 -26.21 5.29 -5.64
N VAL A 164 -25.51 4.24 -5.17
CA VAL A 164 -26.15 2.96 -4.81
C VAL A 164 -25.88 2.52 -3.38
N GLY A 165 -25.22 3.37 -2.58
CA GLY A 165 -24.82 3.06 -1.21
C GLY A 165 -23.50 2.32 -1.13
N TRP A 166 -22.82 2.44 0.03
CA TRP A 166 -21.46 1.93 0.22
C TRP A 166 -21.40 0.39 0.27
N GLN A 167 -22.45 -0.28 0.75
CA GLN A 167 -22.51 -1.75 0.78
C GLN A 167 -22.56 -2.33 -0.65
N ALA A 168 -23.37 -1.72 -1.52
CA ALA A 168 -23.42 -2.09 -2.94
C ALA A 168 -22.10 -1.72 -3.65
N ALA A 169 -21.46 -0.62 -3.28
CA ALA A 169 -20.16 -0.25 -3.81
C ALA A 169 -19.07 -1.29 -3.47
N ILE A 170 -19.07 -1.85 -2.24
CA ILE A 170 -18.23 -3.00 -1.91
C ILE A 170 -18.57 -4.20 -2.80
N GLY A 171 -19.87 -4.47 -3.01
CA GLY A 171 -20.32 -5.53 -3.92
C GLY A 171 -19.83 -5.38 -5.36
N CYS A 172 -19.68 -4.15 -5.87
CA CYS A 172 -19.13 -3.91 -7.20
C CYS A 172 -17.69 -4.40 -7.37
N LEU A 173 -16.94 -4.59 -6.29
CA LEU A 173 -15.60 -5.20 -6.34
C LEU A 173 -15.64 -6.66 -6.84
N LEU A 174 -16.78 -7.35 -6.76
CA LEU A 174 -16.94 -8.69 -7.33
C LEU A 174 -16.78 -8.68 -8.85
N ILE A 175 -17.08 -7.57 -9.53
CA ILE A 175 -16.96 -7.41 -10.98
C ILE A 175 -15.52 -7.67 -11.46
N PRO A 176 -14.47 -7.06 -10.91
CA PRO A 176 -13.10 -7.40 -11.24
C PRO A 176 -12.57 -8.64 -10.50
N LEU A 177 -13.00 -8.92 -9.26
CA LEU A 177 -12.47 -10.02 -8.46
C LEU A 177 -12.81 -11.40 -9.02
N ILE A 178 -14.06 -11.63 -9.44
CA ILE A 178 -14.50 -12.96 -9.94
C ILE A 178 -13.78 -13.32 -11.25
N PRO A 179 -13.78 -12.47 -12.30
CA PRO A 179 -13.03 -12.76 -13.52
C PRO A 179 -11.53 -12.96 -13.26
N THR A 180 -10.93 -12.15 -12.36
CA THR A 180 -9.53 -12.30 -11.99
C THR A 180 -9.26 -13.62 -11.27
N PHE A 181 -10.13 -14.02 -10.36
CA PHE A 181 -10.05 -15.32 -9.69
C PHE A 181 -10.11 -16.47 -10.71
N LEU A 182 -11.07 -16.46 -11.60
CA LEU A 182 -11.20 -17.49 -12.64
C LEU A 182 -9.99 -17.53 -13.57
N PHE A 183 -9.53 -16.37 -14.02
CA PHE A 183 -8.33 -16.25 -14.84
C PHE A 183 -7.10 -16.77 -14.11
N TYR A 184 -6.89 -16.35 -12.85
CA TYR A 184 -5.78 -16.82 -12.03
C TYR A 184 -5.86 -18.33 -11.78
N ALA A 185 -7.01 -18.86 -11.42
CA ALA A 185 -7.22 -20.28 -11.17
C ALA A 185 -6.99 -21.16 -12.41
N ILE A 186 -7.36 -20.69 -13.61
CA ILE A 186 -7.18 -21.44 -14.85
C ILE A 186 -5.77 -21.30 -15.40
N VAL A 187 -5.26 -20.07 -15.49
CA VAL A 187 -4.08 -19.73 -16.29
C VAL A 187 -2.79 -19.81 -15.49
N SER A 188 -2.81 -19.49 -14.18
CA SER A 188 -1.59 -19.51 -13.38
C SER A 188 -1.06 -20.94 -13.20
N LYS A 189 0.25 -21.07 -13.20
CA LYS A 189 0.95 -22.36 -12.98
C LYS A 189 2.02 -22.19 -11.92
N GLU A 190 2.28 -23.30 -11.21
CA GLU A 190 3.45 -23.39 -10.35
C GLU A 190 4.72 -23.45 -11.20
N ALA A 191 5.76 -22.72 -10.79
CA ALA A 191 7.05 -22.81 -11.47
C ALA A 191 7.66 -24.21 -11.29
N PRO A 192 8.34 -24.75 -12.31
CA PRO A 192 8.96 -26.07 -12.25
C PRO A 192 10.28 -26.05 -11.43
N VAL A 193 10.24 -25.45 -10.25
CA VAL A 193 11.37 -25.37 -9.31
C VAL A 193 11.00 -26.13 -8.05
N PRO A 194 11.94 -26.90 -7.46
CA PRO A 194 11.70 -27.61 -6.21
C PRO A 194 11.20 -26.65 -5.12
N ARG A 195 10.18 -27.06 -4.39
CA ARG A 195 9.71 -26.33 -3.22
C ARG A 195 10.70 -26.56 -2.09
N ASN A 196 11.38 -25.51 -1.67
CA ASN A 196 12.26 -25.51 -0.51
C ASN A 196 11.63 -24.63 0.57
N PRO A 197 10.74 -25.18 1.43
CA PRO A 197 10.11 -24.40 2.48
C PRO A 197 11.17 -23.74 3.36
N VAL A 198 10.98 -22.44 3.61
CA VAL A 198 11.89 -21.72 4.48
C VAL A 198 11.67 -22.19 5.91
N THR A 199 12.73 -22.69 6.55
CA THR A 199 12.68 -23.15 7.92
C THR A 199 12.51 -21.99 8.88
N TRP A 200 11.89 -22.23 10.05
CA TRP A 200 11.74 -21.22 11.08
C TRP A 200 13.08 -20.62 11.54
N ALA A 201 14.14 -21.44 11.57
CA ALA A 201 15.48 -20.98 11.87
C ALA A 201 15.96 -19.91 10.87
N LYS A 202 15.63 -20.07 9.59
CA LYS A 202 15.97 -19.12 8.52
C LYS A 202 15.17 -17.80 8.65
N TYR A 203 13.87 -17.89 8.97
CA TYR A 203 13.06 -16.72 9.29
C TYR A 203 13.64 -15.95 10.48
N LYS A 204 13.99 -16.67 11.56
CA LYS A 204 14.61 -16.06 12.73
C LYS A 204 15.95 -15.40 12.41
N ALA A 205 16.80 -16.06 11.61
CA ALA A 205 18.09 -15.50 11.19
C ALA A 205 17.93 -14.18 10.43
N VAL A 206 16.95 -14.12 9.50
CA VAL A 206 16.64 -12.88 8.75
C VAL A 206 16.06 -11.82 9.67
N LEU A 207 15.15 -12.16 10.58
CA LEU A 207 14.54 -11.22 11.53
C LEU A 207 15.55 -10.61 12.51
N THR A 208 16.61 -11.34 12.86
CA THR A 208 17.65 -10.87 13.79
C THR A 208 18.84 -10.23 13.09
N ASP A 209 18.90 -10.26 11.75
CA ASP A 209 19.95 -9.57 11.00
C ASP A 209 19.72 -8.05 11.03
N ILE A 210 20.74 -7.32 11.46
CA ILE A 210 20.65 -5.86 11.61
C ILE A 210 20.37 -5.14 10.29
N ASP A 211 20.85 -5.66 9.16
CA ASP A 211 20.59 -5.07 7.85
C ASP A 211 19.12 -5.28 7.45
N SER A 212 18.54 -6.44 7.79
CA SER A 212 17.10 -6.70 7.64
C SER A 212 16.26 -5.69 8.41
N LEU A 213 16.61 -5.41 9.67
CA LEU A 213 15.88 -4.43 10.49
C LEU A 213 15.92 -3.04 9.86
N TRP A 214 17.04 -2.63 9.28
CA TRP A 214 17.10 -1.35 8.55
C TRP A 214 16.22 -1.34 7.31
N PHE A 215 16.19 -2.41 6.51
CA PHE A 215 15.29 -2.50 5.37
C PHE A 215 13.83 -2.48 5.78
N MET A 216 13.47 -3.18 6.87
CA MET A 216 12.13 -3.14 7.45
C MET A 216 11.76 -1.73 7.88
N PHE A 217 12.67 -1.01 8.57
CA PHE A 217 12.44 0.35 9.02
C PHE A 217 12.30 1.35 7.86
N PHE A 218 13.15 1.27 6.84
CA PHE A 218 13.01 2.16 5.68
C PHE A 218 11.73 1.89 4.90
N TYR A 219 11.31 0.64 4.81
CA TYR A 219 10.06 0.32 4.15
C TYR A 219 8.82 0.63 5.01
N PHE A 220 8.95 0.56 6.33
CA PHE A 220 7.97 1.10 7.28
C PHE A 220 7.67 2.58 6.99
N ILE A 221 8.72 3.38 6.70
CA ILE A 221 8.55 4.79 6.33
C ILE A 221 7.96 4.92 4.92
N THR A 222 8.57 4.28 3.91
CA THR A 222 8.20 4.52 2.51
C THR A 222 6.87 3.89 2.13
N PHE A 223 6.70 2.60 2.34
CA PHE A 223 5.45 1.92 2.03
C PHE A 223 4.37 2.20 3.08
N GLY A 224 4.76 2.28 4.35
CA GLY A 224 3.84 2.65 5.42
C GLY A 224 3.26 4.05 5.20
N GLY A 225 4.11 5.02 4.86
CA GLY A 225 3.66 6.35 4.47
C GLY A 225 2.70 6.32 3.27
N PHE A 226 3.05 5.57 2.22
CA PHE A 226 2.22 5.42 1.02
C PHE A 226 0.84 4.81 1.35
N VAL A 227 0.80 3.63 1.97
CA VAL A 227 -0.47 2.92 2.20
C VAL A 227 -1.30 3.55 3.32
N GLY A 228 -0.64 4.12 4.32
CA GLY A 228 -1.32 4.86 5.39
C GLY A 228 -2.03 6.10 4.85
N LEU A 229 -1.38 6.89 3.99
CA LEU A 229 -2.00 8.02 3.33
C LEU A 229 -3.09 7.57 2.34
N ALA A 230 -2.85 6.54 1.53
CA ALA A 230 -3.84 6.02 0.59
C ALA A 230 -5.17 5.68 1.28
N ASN A 231 -5.13 5.15 2.50
CA ASN A 231 -6.33 4.80 3.28
C ASN A 231 -6.91 5.98 4.08
N SER A 232 -6.09 6.94 4.49
CA SER A 232 -6.51 8.00 5.42
C SER A 232 -6.87 9.32 4.75
N LEU A 233 -6.32 9.60 3.55
CA LEU A 233 -6.47 10.91 2.91
C LEU A 233 -7.91 11.24 2.50
N SER A 234 -8.75 10.26 2.17
CA SER A 234 -10.18 10.53 1.89
C SER A 234 -10.87 11.12 3.11
N LEU A 235 -10.65 10.55 4.29
CA LEU A 235 -11.15 11.09 5.55
C LEU A 235 -10.51 12.44 5.89
N TYR A 236 -9.20 12.56 5.71
CA TYR A 236 -8.49 13.81 5.97
C TYR A 236 -9.03 14.95 5.11
N PHE A 237 -9.15 14.76 3.80
CA PHE A 237 -9.70 15.79 2.91
C PHE A 237 -11.16 16.13 3.23
N ASN A 238 -11.97 15.13 3.54
CA ASN A 238 -13.37 15.37 3.93
C ASN A 238 -13.47 16.15 5.24
N ILE A 239 -12.70 15.79 6.27
CA ILE A 239 -12.76 16.42 7.59
C ILE A 239 -12.09 17.81 7.59
N GLN A 240 -10.92 17.95 6.95
CA GLN A 240 -10.09 19.15 7.01
C GLN A 240 -10.56 20.23 6.03
N TYR A 241 -11.09 19.83 4.88
CA TYR A 241 -11.45 20.74 3.79
C TYR A 241 -12.93 20.69 3.40
N HIS A 242 -13.72 19.91 4.09
CA HIS A 242 -15.17 19.76 3.83
C HIS A 242 -15.48 19.35 2.38
N VAL A 243 -14.63 18.59 1.73
CA VAL A 243 -14.88 18.09 0.37
C VAL A 243 -15.83 16.89 0.39
N SER A 244 -16.61 16.73 -0.67
CA SER A 244 -17.50 15.57 -0.83
C SER A 244 -16.70 14.25 -0.88
N GLY A 245 -17.33 13.12 -0.60
CA GLY A 245 -16.66 11.82 -0.65
C GLY A 245 -16.08 11.50 -2.02
N VAL A 246 -16.80 11.86 -3.10
CA VAL A 246 -16.32 11.70 -4.50
C VAL A 246 -15.11 12.60 -4.77
N ALA A 247 -15.16 13.87 -4.36
CA ALA A 247 -14.03 14.79 -4.55
C ALA A 247 -12.80 14.32 -3.77
N ALA A 248 -12.98 13.86 -2.53
CA ALA A 248 -11.91 13.28 -1.71
C ALA A 248 -11.31 12.03 -2.38
N GLY A 249 -12.14 11.15 -2.94
CA GLY A 249 -11.69 9.98 -3.70
C GLY A 249 -10.87 10.36 -4.93
N LEU A 250 -11.32 11.32 -5.73
CA LEU A 250 -10.57 11.84 -6.89
C LEU A 250 -9.20 12.42 -6.48
N MET A 251 -9.17 13.20 -5.39
CA MET A 251 -7.91 13.74 -4.85
C MET A 251 -6.95 12.61 -4.44
N VAL A 252 -7.45 11.60 -3.75
CA VAL A 252 -6.64 10.43 -3.35
C VAL A 252 -6.18 9.65 -4.57
N ALA A 253 -7.03 9.44 -5.57
CA ALA A 253 -6.65 8.77 -6.81
C ALA A 253 -5.46 9.47 -7.51
N ILE A 254 -5.47 10.80 -7.55
CA ILE A 254 -4.35 11.60 -8.08
C ILE A 254 -3.08 11.36 -7.26
N VAL A 255 -3.17 11.55 -5.93
CA VAL A 255 -2.03 11.40 -5.01
C VAL A 255 -1.40 10.02 -5.11
N VAL A 256 -2.22 8.97 -5.04
CA VAL A 256 -1.77 7.56 -5.05
C VAL A 256 -1.21 7.16 -6.42
N SER A 257 -1.75 7.71 -7.51
CA SER A 257 -1.21 7.50 -8.87
C SER A 257 0.24 7.94 -8.97
N PHE A 258 0.60 9.10 -8.42
CA PHE A 258 2.00 9.54 -8.38
C PHE A 258 2.89 8.54 -7.64
N GLY A 259 2.49 8.03 -6.49
CA GLY A 259 3.26 7.03 -5.75
C GLY A 259 3.41 5.70 -6.48
N SER A 260 2.35 5.26 -7.16
CA SER A 260 2.33 3.97 -7.87
C SER A 260 3.17 4.02 -9.14
N PHE A 261 2.96 5.01 -10.00
CA PHE A 261 3.68 5.12 -11.29
C PHE A 261 5.16 5.49 -11.14
N PHE A 262 5.53 6.24 -10.10
CA PHE A 262 6.92 6.63 -9.87
C PHE A 262 7.75 5.60 -9.10
N ARG A 263 7.15 4.50 -8.62
CA ARG A 263 7.89 3.41 -7.95
C ARG A 263 9.00 2.80 -8.82
N PRO A 264 8.77 2.43 -10.10
CA PRO A 264 9.83 1.95 -10.99
C PRO A 264 10.90 3.01 -11.27
N VAL A 265 10.50 4.29 -11.35
CA VAL A 265 11.43 5.41 -11.55
C VAL A 265 12.40 5.51 -10.36
N GLY A 266 11.90 5.37 -9.12
CA GLY A 266 12.73 5.35 -7.93
C GLY A 266 13.75 4.22 -7.93
N GLY A 267 13.37 3.02 -8.35
CA GLY A 267 14.28 1.90 -8.55
C GLY A 267 15.35 2.18 -9.59
N ALA A 268 14.97 2.73 -10.76
CA ALA A 268 15.88 3.09 -11.82
C ALA A 268 16.87 4.21 -11.43
N VAL A 269 16.43 5.19 -10.66
CA VAL A 269 17.30 6.24 -10.09
C VAL A 269 18.27 5.61 -9.09
N ALA A 270 17.79 4.72 -8.21
CA ALA A 270 18.64 4.00 -7.25
C ALA A 270 19.70 3.13 -7.94
N ASP A 271 19.38 2.52 -9.08
CA ASP A 271 20.35 1.78 -9.89
C ASP A 271 21.48 2.68 -10.46
N ARG A 272 21.17 3.95 -10.72
CA ARG A 272 22.15 4.89 -11.29
C ARG A 272 23.03 5.57 -10.25
N ILE A 273 22.42 6.13 -9.19
CA ILE A 273 23.13 6.98 -8.21
C ILE A 273 23.38 6.30 -6.86
N GLY A 274 22.78 5.10 -6.65
CA GLY A 274 22.84 4.33 -5.41
C GLY A 274 21.57 4.45 -4.57
N GLY A 275 21.12 3.33 -4.00
CA GLY A 275 19.86 3.25 -3.26
C GLY A 275 19.82 4.14 -2.01
N ILE A 276 20.91 4.20 -1.25
CA ILE A 276 20.99 5.05 -0.04
C ILE A 276 20.94 6.54 -0.40
N LYS A 277 21.67 6.98 -1.44
CA LYS A 277 21.63 8.39 -1.85
C LYS A 277 20.23 8.80 -2.29
N THR A 278 19.57 7.91 -3.04
CA THR A 278 18.19 8.11 -3.47
C THR A 278 17.27 8.24 -2.27
N LEU A 279 17.32 7.31 -1.31
CA LEU A 279 16.50 7.35 -0.09
C LEU A 279 16.76 8.61 0.73
N MET A 280 18.03 9.05 0.88
CA MET A 280 18.36 10.28 1.62
C MET A 280 17.66 11.51 0.99
N ALA A 281 17.74 11.66 -0.34
CA ALA A 281 17.09 12.78 -1.02
C ALA A 281 15.57 12.73 -0.86
N LEU A 282 14.97 11.55 -1.04
CA LEU A 282 13.53 11.36 -0.91
C LEU A 282 13.03 11.59 0.52
N PHE A 283 13.78 11.12 1.55
CA PHE A 283 13.42 11.33 2.94
C PHE A 283 13.47 12.80 3.36
N CYS A 284 14.40 13.60 2.80
CA CYS A 284 14.38 15.05 3.00
C CYS A 284 13.06 15.66 2.53
N VAL A 285 12.61 15.31 1.31
CA VAL A 285 11.35 15.84 0.76
C VAL A 285 10.15 15.35 1.57
N VAL A 286 10.11 14.07 1.94
CA VAL A 286 9.00 13.49 2.71
C VAL A 286 8.91 14.12 4.11
N ALA A 287 10.04 14.30 4.81
CA ALA A 287 10.06 14.95 6.12
C ALA A 287 9.50 16.36 6.06
N VAL A 288 9.93 17.14 5.06
CA VAL A 288 9.41 18.50 4.83
C VAL A 288 7.92 18.46 4.47
N SER A 289 7.50 17.52 3.60
CA SER A 289 6.09 17.39 3.22
C SER A 289 5.20 17.12 4.44
N TYR A 290 5.58 16.21 5.33
CA TYR A 290 4.82 15.95 6.56
C TYR A 290 4.87 17.13 7.53
N ALA A 291 6.02 17.78 7.70
CA ALA A 291 6.12 18.96 8.54
C ALA A 291 5.23 20.12 8.03
N VAL A 292 5.19 20.35 6.72
CA VAL A 292 4.31 21.35 6.11
C VAL A 292 2.85 20.94 6.24
N ALA A 293 2.51 19.65 6.03
CA ALA A 293 1.15 19.12 6.16
C ALA A 293 0.58 19.33 7.57
N ALA A 294 1.44 19.26 8.60
CA ALA A 294 1.06 19.49 10.00
C ALA A 294 0.48 20.89 10.24
N PHE A 295 0.92 21.89 9.49
CA PHE A 295 0.52 23.28 9.65
C PHE A 295 -0.35 23.82 8.51
N LEU A 296 -0.90 22.95 7.66
CA LEU A 296 -1.85 23.39 6.64
C LEU A 296 -3.14 23.87 7.30
N PRO A 297 -3.63 25.06 6.94
CA PRO A 297 -4.88 25.58 7.48
C PRO A 297 -6.07 24.72 7.04
N ALA A 298 -7.09 24.65 7.88
CA ALA A 298 -8.37 24.07 7.50
C ALA A 298 -9.01 24.84 6.34
N GLY A 299 -9.76 24.15 5.50
CA GLY A 299 -10.53 24.81 4.45
C GLY A 299 -11.78 25.50 4.98
N PRO A 300 -12.32 26.48 4.22
CA PRO A 300 -13.58 27.10 4.55
C PRO A 300 -14.72 26.08 4.50
N ALA A 301 -15.67 26.20 5.40
CA ALA A 301 -16.90 25.44 5.29
C ALA A 301 -17.69 25.91 4.04
N PRO A 302 -18.35 25.01 3.29
CA PRO A 302 -19.19 25.40 2.17
C PRO A 302 -20.38 26.26 2.67
N GLU A 303 -20.68 27.34 1.95
CA GLU A 303 -21.84 28.19 2.28
C GLU A 303 -23.13 27.40 2.08
N VAL A 304 -24.05 27.52 3.03
CA VAL A 304 -25.38 26.88 2.97
C VAL A 304 -26.24 27.65 2.02
N ALA A 305 -26.27 27.32 0.76
CA ALA A 305 -27.22 27.91 -0.18
C ALA A 305 -28.64 27.37 0.12
N GLY A 306 -29.47 28.14 0.75
CA GLY A 306 -30.91 27.91 0.80
C GLY A 306 -31.43 26.82 1.76
N GLY A 307 -30.78 26.57 2.91
CA GLY A 307 -31.32 25.69 3.97
C GLY A 307 -31.31 24.20 3.67
N GLY A 308 -30.60 23.76 2.65
CA GLY A 308 -30.40 22.34 2.31
C GLY A 308 -29.21 21.69 3.06
N ALA A 309 -29.08 20.36 2.99
CA ALA A 309 -27.93 19.65 3.52
C ALA A 309 -26.62 20.22 2.95
N VAL A 310 -25.62 20.44 3.82
CA VAL A 310 -24.31 20.96 3.41
C VAL A 310 -23.67 19.99 2.45
N ALA A 311 -23.77 20.25 1.15
CA ALA A 311 -23.03 19.51 0.14
C ALA A 311 -21.55 19.94 0.28
N GLY A 312 -20.62 18.98 0.51
CA GLY A 312 -19.19 19.28 0.54
C GLY A 312 -18.70 19.85 -0.79
N TRP A 313 -17.53 20.48 -0.79
CA TRP A 313 -16.92 20.99 -2.01
C TRP A 313 -16.76 19.89 -3.07
N THR A 314 -17.17 20.19 -4.30
CA THR A 314 -16.94 19.30 -5.45
C THR A 314 -15.54 19.48 -5.99
N PHE A 315 -15.06 18.52 -6.79
CA PHE A 315 -13.73 18.62 -7.39
C PHE A 315 -13.56 19.85 -8.32
N ALA A 316 -14.64 20.30 -8.95
CA ALA A 316 -14.63 21.50 -9.81
C ALA A 316 -14.50 22.82 -9.01
N ASN A 317 -14.91 22.84 -7.76
CA ASN A 317 -14.95 24.03 -6.89
C ASN A 317 -14.13 23.84 -5.61
N LEU A 318 -12.95 23.19 -5.69
CA LEU A 318 -12.09 22.99 -4.54
C LEU A 318 -11.57 24.32 -3.99
N PRO A 319 -11.57 24.51 -2.65
CA PRO A 319 -10.93 25.67 -2.04
C PRO A 319 -9.40 25.61 -2.23
N SER A 320 -8.77 26.77 -2.24
CA SER A 320 -7.31 26.88 -2.48
C SER A 320 -6.47 26.10 -1.47
N GLU A 321 -6.96 25.95 -0.24
CA GLU A 321 -6.36 25.15 0.84
C GLU A 321 -6.31 23.67 0.48
N ALA A 322 -7.39 23.13 -0.05
CA ALA A 322 -7.48 21.74 -0.50
C ALA A 322 -6.55 21.47 -1.69
N ILE A 323 -6.46 22.43 -2.64
CA ILE A 323 -5.55 22.33 -3.78
C ILE A 323 -4.08 22.31 -3.32
N ARG A 324 -3.72 23.19 -2.36
CA ARG A 324 -2.35 23.20 -1.79
C ARG A 324 -2.03 21.88 -1.10
N ALA A 325 -2.96 21.32 -0.35
CA ALA A 325 -2.81 20.01 0.27
C ALA A 325 -2.66 18.89 -0.78
N LEU A 326 -3.50 18.91 -1.83
CA LEU A 326 -3.41 17.95 -2.93
C LEU A 326 -2.01 17.93 -3.57
N VAL A 327 -1.47 19.11 -3.89
CA VAL A 327 -0.13 19.24 -4.47
C VAL A 327 0.95 18.73 -3.52
N LEU A 328 0.88 19.14 -2.24
CA LEU A 328 1.84 18.73 -1.23
C LEU A 328 1.85 17.19 -1.04
N PHE A 329 0.68 16.58 -0.86
CA PHE A 329 0.58 15.12 -0.71
C PHE A 329 0.97 14.38 -2.00
N SER A 330 0.70 14.93 -3.17
CA SER A 330 1.16 14.35 -4.44
C SER A 330 2.68 14.28 -4.51
N ILE A 331 3.39 15.34 -4.09
CA ILE A 331 4.86 15.35 -4.03
C ILE A 331 5.37 14.37 -2.96
N GLY A 332 4.79 14.40 -1.75
CA GLY A 332 5.19 13.49 -0.67
C GLY A 332 5.01 12.01 -1.04
N VAL A 333 3.85 11.66 -1.59
CA VAL A 333 3.52 10.27 -1.96
C VAL A 333 4.30 9.82 -3.19
N LEU A 334 4.59 10.71 -4.15
CA LEU A 334 5.56 10.44 -5.22
C LEU A 334 6.91 10.02 -4.66
N CYS A 335 7.44 10.78 -3.69
CA CYS A 335 8.73 10.47 -3.06
C CYS A 335 8.66 9.15 -2.25
N LEU A 336 7.55 8.87 -1.56
CA LEU A 336 7.34 7.60 -0.87
C LEU A 336 7.32 6.42 -1.86
N GLY A 337 6.61 6.57 -2.99
CA GLY A 337 6.57 5.58 -4.06
C GLY A 337 7.96 5.31 -4.67
N MET A 338 8.71 6.36 -4.98
CA MET A 338 10.12 6.22 -5.43
C MET A 338 10.97 5.54 -4.36
N GLY A 339 10.77 5.86 -3.08
CA GLY A 339 11.43 5.23 -1.94
C GLY A 339 11.19 3.73 -1.87
N ASN A 340 9.94 3.28 -2.15
CA ASN A 340 9.62 1.86 -2.24
C ASN A 340 10.47 1.14 -3.30
N GLY A 341 10.66 1.76 -4.47
CA GLY A 341 11.54 1.26 -5.52
C GLY A 341 13.00 1.19 -5.09
N ALA A 342 13.49 2.22 -4.40
CA ALA A 342 14.88 2.28 -3.93
C ALA A 342 15.19 1.24 -2.85
N VAL A 343 14.26 0.96 -1.93
CA VAL A 343 14.42 -0.12 -0.92
C VAL A 343 14.51 -1.48 -1.62
N PHE A 344 13.61 -1.76 -2.56
CA PHE A 344 13.62 -3.04 -3.29
C PHE A 344 14.79 -3.19 -4.27
N GLN A 345 15.44 -2.11 -4.67
CA GLN A 345 16.69 -2.16 -5.41
C GLN A 345 17.86 -2.66 -4.54
N LEU A 346 17.88 -2.32 -3.25
CA LEU A 346 18.96 -2.69 -2.32
C LEU A 346 18.81 -4.13 -1.77
N ILE A 347 17.58 -4.61 -1.53
CA ILE A 347 17.31 -5.93 -0.91
C ILE A 347 18.02 -7.08 -1.63
N PRO A 348 17.87 -7.26 -2.97
CA PRO A 348 18.52 -8.37 -3.68
C PRO A 348 20.03 -8.29 -3.67
N GLN A 349 20.62 -7.13 -3.49
CA GLN A 349 22.07 -6.96 -3.42
C GLN A 349 22.66 -7.55 -2.13
N ARG A 350 21.91 -7.48 -1.03
CA ARG A 350 22.32 -7.98 0.29
C ARG A 350 21.83 -9.41 0.55
N PHE A 351 20.60 -9.73 0.18
CA PHE A 351 19.89 -10.97 0.53
C PHE A 351 19.59 -11.82 -0.70
N LYS A 352 20.63 -12.18 -1.47
CA LYS A 352 20.50 -12.94 -2.73
C LYS A 352 19.79 -14.30 -2.56
N GLY A 353 20.02 -14.98 -1.42
CA GLY A 353 19.43 -16.30 -1.13
C GLY A 353 18.09 -16.25 -0.40
N GLU A 354 17.70 -15.11 0.16
CA GLU A 354 16.54 -14.93 1.03
C GLU A 354 15.53 -13.87 0.51
N ILE A 355 15.56 -13.57 -0.80
CA ILE A 355 14.73 -12.49 -1.40
C ILE A 355 13.25 -12.66 -1.04
N GLY A 356 12.71 -13.88 -1.13
CA GLY A 356 11.30 -14.15 -0.82
C GLY A 356 10.94 -13.85 0.64
N THR A 357 11.76 -14.35 1.57
CA THR A 357 11.58 -14.11 3.02
C THR A 357 11.70 -12.63 3.34
N MET A 358 12.72 -11.97 2.80
CA MET A 358 12.91 -10.53 2.98
C MET A 358 11.77 -9.70 2.41
N THR A 359 11.27 -10.04 1.22
CA THR A 359 10.13 -9.36 0.61
C THR A 359 8.88 -9.46 1.48
N GLY A 360 8.61 -10.64 2.03
CA GLY A 360 7.49 -10.85 2.95
C GLY A 360 7.61 -10.05 4.23
N LEU A 361 8.78 -10.12 4.90
CA LEU A 361 9.04 -9.41 6.16
C LEU A 361 9.04 -7.89 5.98
N VAL A 362 9.76 -7.38 4.99
CA VAL A 362 9.80 -5.95 4.66
C VAL A 362 8.39 -5.46 4.31
N GLY A 363 7.64 -6.25 3.53
CA GLY A 363 6.25 -5.95 3.21
C GLY A 363 5.34 -5.90 4.45
N CYS A 364 5.54 -6.81 5.41
CA CYS A 364 4.82 -6.81 6.69
C CYS A 364 5.08 -5.52 7.47
N PHE A 365 6.36 -5.17 7.68
CA PHE A 365 6.72 -3.94 8.41
C PHE A 365 6.25 -2.67 7.70
N GLY A 366 6.25 -2.65 6.37
CA GLY A 366 5.66 -1.56 5.61
C GLY A 366 4.16 -1.39 5.88
N GLY A 367 3.41 -2.49 5.93
CA GLY A 367 1.99 -2.43 6.32
C GLY A 367 1.79 -1.97 7.77
N ILE A 368 2.61 -2.45 8.71
CA ILE A 368 2.61 -1.97 10.10
C ILE A 368 2.83 -0.45 10.14
N GLY A 369 3.75 0.09 9.33
CA GLY A 369 3.97 1.54 9.22
C GLY A 369 2.70 2.29 8.78
N GLY A 370 1.97 1.75 7.82
CA GLY A 370 0.70 2.33 7.37
C GLY A 370 -0.39 2.32 8.43
N PHE A 371 -0.50 1.25 9.20
CA PHE A 371 -1.38 1.19 10.37
C PHE A 371 -1.06 2.30 11.37
N PHE A 372 0.22 2.45 11.73
CA PHE A 372 0.65 3.47 12.69
C PHE A 372 0.37 4.89 12.17
N LEU A 373 0.57 5.17 10.87
CA LEU A 373 0.26 6.47 10.30
C LEU A 373 -1.25 6.79 10.41
N ALA A 374 -2.11 5.87 9.97
CA ALA A 374 -3.55 6.08 10.05
C ALA A 374 -4.01 6.28 11.50
N LYS A 375 -3.51 5.44 12.42
CA LYS A 375 -3.83 5.54 13.86
C LYS A 375 -3.32 6.84 14.47
N ALA A 376 -2.10 7.28 14.14
CA ALA A 376 -1.53 8.54 14.64
C ALA A 376 -2.35 9.75 14.19
N LEU A 377 -2.81 9.78 12.94
CA LEU A 377 -3.69 10.84 12.44
C LEU A 377 -5.03 10.86 13.18
N GLY A 378 -5.63 9.69 13.39
CA GLY A 378 -6.87 9.57 14.14
C GLY A 378 -6.73 10.01 15.59
N THR A 379 -5.70 9.53 16.28
CA THR A 379 -5.41 9.88 17.68
C THR A 379 -5.10 11.37 17.83
N SER A 380 -4.30 11.96 16.92
CA SER A 380 -4.04 13.41 16.91
C SER A 380 -5.36 14.18 16.82
N LYS A 381 -6.21 13.85 15.85
CA LYS A 381 -7.50 14.54 15.66
C LYS A 381 -8.43 14.41 16.87
N GLU A 382 -8.43 13.25 17.54
CA GLU A 382 -9.25 12.99 18.72
C GLU A 382 -8.75 13.76 19.96
N MET A 383 -7.42 13.80 20.19
CA MET A 383 -6.82 14.36 21.38
C MET A 383 -6.63 15.88 21.31
N THR A 384 -6.25 16.41 20.14
CA THR A 384 -5.87 17.83 19.96
C THR A 384 -6.85 18.61 19.11
N GLY A 385 -7.79 17.95 18.46
CA GLY A 385 -8.74 18.57 17.55
C GLY A 385 -8.20 18.81 16.14
N ASP A 386 -6.92 18.53 15.87
CA ASP A 386 -6.27 18.67 14.56
C ASP A 386 -5.39 17.49 14.19
N PHE A 387 -4.71 17.52 13.04
CA PHE A 387 -3.85 16.45 12.55
C PHE A 387 -2.35 16.74 12.76
N THR A 388 -2.02 17.83 13.43
CA THR A 388 -0.65 18.36 13.57
C THR A 388 0.30 17.33 14.16
N ASP A 389 -0.03 16.76 15.32
CA ASP A 389 0.83 15.83 16.05
C ASP A 389 1.05 14.54 15.27
N GLY A 390 0.02 14.05 14.56
CA GLY A 390 0.12 12.87 13.71
C GLY A 390 1.13 13.05 12.57
N PHE A 391 1.09 14.17 11.87
CA PHE A 391 2.04 14.47 10.81
C PHE A 391 3.43 14.79 11.33
N LEU A 392 3.57 15.52 12.45
CA LEU A 392 4.86 15.79 13.08
C LEU A 392 5.54 14.52 13.58
N PHE A 393 4.77 13.58 14.14
CA PHE A 393 5.28 12.26 14.53
C PHE A 393 5.93 11.54 13.35
N PHE A 394 5.26 11.49 12.20
CA PHE A 394 5.82 10.85 10.99
C PHE A 394 6.96 11.66 10.38
N SER A 395 6.92 12.99 10.42
CA SER A 395 8.05 13.82 10.01
C SER A 395 9.29 13.51 10.85
N ALA A 396 9.14 13.44 12.18
CA ALA A 396 10.23 13.07 13.09
C ALA A 396 10.75 11.64 12.80
N LEU A 397 9.85 10.68 12.54
CA LEU A 397 10.23 9.32 12.18
C LEU A 397 11.05 9.26 10.87
N VAL A 398 10.65 10.05 9.86
CA VAL A 398 11.40 10.17 8.60
C VAL A 398 12.77 10.79 8.84
N LEU A 399 12.87 11.80 9.71
CA LEU A 399 14.16 12.41 10.10
C LEU A 399 15.07 11.40 10.81
N VAL A 400 14.52 10.56 11.70
CA VAL A 400 15.26 9.44 12.30
C VAL A 400 15.76 8.48 11.22
N GLY A 401 14.92 8.16 10.23
CA GLY A 401 15.32 7.37 9.07
C GLY A 401 16.43 8.00 8.26
N LEU A 402 16.36 9.30 8.02
CA LEU A 402 17.37 10.07 7.30
C LEU A 402 18.73 10.06 8.02
N VAL A 403 18.73 10.32 9.33
CA VAL A 403 19.95 10.26 10.15
C VAL A 403 20.54 8.84 10.18
N SER A 404 19.68 7.84 10.32
CA SER A 404 20.08 6.43 10.30
C SER A 404 20.73 6.03 8.97
N LEU A 405 20.24 6.55 7.83
CA LEU A 405 20.85 6.30 6.51
C LEU A 405 22.32 6.73 6.44
N VAL A 406 22.73 7.79 7.16
CA VAL A 406 24.12 8.24 7.20
C VAL A 406 25.01 7.16 7.85
N SER A 407 24.57 6.61 8.98
CA SER A 407 25.29 5.55 9.71
C SER A 407 25.28 4.23 8.94
N VAL A 408 24.13 3.83 8.41
CA VAL A 408 23.95 2.62 7.61
C VAL A 408 24.79 2.66 6.33
N LYS A 409 24.88 3.82 5.66
CA LYS A 409 25.72 4.01 4.46
C LYS A 409 27.18 3.64 4.70
N LYS A 410 27.76 4.11 5.81
CA LYS A 410 29.15 3.79 6.16
C LYS A 410 29.32 2.28 6.36
N ARG A 411 28.44 1.67 7.17
CA ARG A 411 28.46 0.24 7.45
C ARG A 411 28.30 -0.60 6.17
N TRP A 412 27.27 -0.34 5.36
CA TRP A 412 27.00 -1.14 4.18
C TRP A 412 28.11 -1.04 3.13
N ARG A 413 28.74 0.11 2.96
CA ARG A 413 29.88 0.29 2.07
C ARG A 413 31.13 -0.48 2.50
N THR A 414 31.36 -0.64 3.80
CA THR A 414 32.53 -1.34 4.35
C THR A 414 32.31 -2.84 4.54
N THR A 415 31.07 -3.29 4.50
CA THR A 415 30.70 -4.71 4.64
C THR A 415 30.37 -5.32 3.27
N TRP A 416 29.09 -5.67 3.06
CA TRP A 416 28.65 -6.37 1.87
C TRP A 416 28.73 -5.56 0.57
N GLY A 417 28.65 -4.24 0.64
CA GLY A 417 28.73 -3.37 -0.54
C GLY A 417 30.12 -3.36 -1.18
N ALA A 418 31.17 -3.42 -0.39
CA ALA A 418 32.55 -3.52 -0.87
C ALA A 418 32.79 -4.87 -1.59
N ALA A 419 32.23 -5.96 -1.04
CA ALA A 419 32.40 -7.30 -1.57
C ALA A 419 31.60 -7.56 -2.85
N SER A 420 30.45 -6.92 -3.04
CA SER A 420 29.52 -7.17 -4.15
C SER A 420 29.62 -6.17 -5.30
N GLY A 421 30.41 -5.11 -5.20
CA GLY A 421 30.41 -3.99 -6.15
C GLY A 421 29.05 -3.27 -6.20
N ALA A 422 28.27 -3.36 -5.13
CA ALA A 422 26.91 -2.87 -5.06
C ALA A 422 26.84 -1.34 -5.17
N ARG A 423 25.87 -0.83 -5.88
CA ARG A 423 25.55 0.61 -5.93
C ARG A 423 24.71 1.00 -4.69
N ILE A 424 25.41 1.33 -3.63
CA ILE A 424 24.85 1.69 -2.32
C ILE A 424 24.70 3.21 -2.21
#